data_e2405fcf59bd84ec39a3834385f7bd21
#
_entry.id   e2405fcf59bd84ec39a3834385f7bd21
#
_cell.length_a   1.000
_cell.length_b   1.000
_cell.length_c   1.000
_cell.angle_alpha   90.00
_cell.angle_beta   90.00
_cell.angle_gamma   90.00
#
_symmetry.space_group_name_H-M   'P 1'
#
loop_
_entity.id
_entity.type
_entity.pdbx_description
1 polymer ?
#
loop_
_entity_poly.entity_id
_entity_poly.type
_entity_poly.pdbx_seq_one_letter_code
_entity_poly.pdbx_strand_id
1 'polypeptide(L)'
;MHVLISNSGSIELDALTRSEFNFSVDHLMEIAAIRLWQTLLSEVIVKKNMSSLISAGSSSSRQPGIAAVCGKGDNAGDALAMLRHARLEGYSRLTAYIPEPNTMKNEVISNLRRAERCGTEIICYETIDLKSIGERLSTEDIILDALFGTGIEGPARGRASDLIQILRDVRIARNERCKKNPLIVSVDVPSGLSDGWRPEFPIVCADITLCIEPMKESLYMPKARPYAGDIIPVGSIFPLWTKASTQKTWLLEEGDMKGFLPPISPWAYKMQRGRVAVFAGSASGAGAALHCVRGAASAGAGYIALFCDEELFAPYLATIGESAIVRVFSEDSFSSECWDVVIAGPGWGTDPGRERILDMLLQAHIPLVLDADGARLFARRARANQDSSFFVGPIILTPHPGEFSEFIPMLGSDFSGKTSETVALVSALAKKYEIALALRASTTHVGLPDGTCFIYDGSTPGLGIAGSGDVLSGMIGGVLARWIAFSKERKENRESTEPATSSDNPVARALLGAILVHGLAGKQLWLKKGWFTPIDLANACARISSGAMETDMDNDR
;
A
#
# COMPACT_ATOMS: atom_id res chain seq x y z
N MET A 1 -11.53 3.75 2.71
CA MET A 1 -10.34 3.59 3.60
C MET A 1 -10.60 2.53 4.66
N HIS A 2 -9.67 1.64 4.92
CA HIS A 2 -9.69 0.68 6.02
C HIS A 2 -8.66 1.04 7.09
N VAL A 3 -9.03 0.82 8.36
CA VAL A 3 -8.07 0.94 9.47
C VAL A 3 -7.08 -0.22 9.42
N LEU A 4 -5.81 0.08 9.61
CA LEU A 4 -4.75 -0.92 9.77
C LEU A 4 -4.25 -0.93 11.21
N ILE A 5 -3.85 -2.12 11.68
CA ILE A 5 -3.25 -2.31 13.00
C ILE A 5 -1.96 -3.13 12.92
N SER A 6 -1.10 -3.00 13.93
CA SER A 6 0.03 -3.92 14.11
C SER A 6 -0.45 -5.33 14.47
N ASN A 7 0.40 -6.34 14.29
CA ASN A 7 0.08 -7.68 14.76
C ASN A 7 -0.14 -7.71 16.29
N SER A 8 0.67 -6.96 17.05
CA SER A 8 0.49 -6.77 18.48
C SER A 8 -0.84 -6.10 18.83
N GLY A 9 -1.23 -5.05 18.07
CA GLY A 9 -2.53 -4.40 18.23
C GLY A 9 -3.72 -5.33 17.96
N SER A 10 -3.57 -6.30 17.04
CA SER A 10 -4.60 -7.34 16.83
C SER A 10 -4.79 -8.25 18.06
N ILE A 11 -3.69 -8.61 18.73
CA ILE A 11 -3.75 -9.41 19.97
C ILE A 11 -4.43 -8.62 21.09
N GLU A 12 -4.10 -7.33 21.23
CA GLU A 12 -4.74 -6.44 22.20
C GLU A 12 -6.24 -6.29 21.94
N LEU A 13 -6.65 -6.13 20.67
CA LEU A 13 -8.06 -6.04 20.28
C LEU A 13 -8.83 -7.33 20.63
N ASP A 14 -8.24 -8.49 20.37
CA ASP A 14 -8.82 -9.79 20.76
C ASP A 14 -9.00 -9.87 22.29
N ALA A 15 -7.98 -9.52 23.08
CA ALA A 15 -8.03 -9.51 24.52
C ALA A 15 -9.08 -8.53 25.07
N LEU A 16 -9.17 -7.32 24.49
CA LEU A 16 -10.16 -6.31 24.85
C LEU A 16 -11.59 -6.80 24.56
N THR A 17 -11.81 -7.37 23.38
CA THR A 17 -13.12 -7.90 22.98
C THR A 17 -13.58 -8.99 23.93
N ARG A 18 -12.68 -9.87 24.37
CA ARG A 18 -13.00 -10.92 25.33
C ARG A 18 -13.34 -10.36 26.72
N SER A 19 -12.57 -9.39 27.20
CA SER A 19 -12.78 -8.82 28.54
C SER A 19 -14.02 -7.93 28.63
N GLU A 20 -14.26 -7.08 27.64
CA GLU A 20 -15.38 -6.11 27.69
C GLU A 20 -16.73 -6.72 27.31
N PHE A 21 -16.74 -7.65 26.34
CA PHE A 21 -17.98 -8.22 25.80
C PHE A 21 -18.23 -9.66 26.23
N ASN A 22 -17.39 -10.20 27.13
CA ASN A 22 -17.50 -11.55 27.66
C ASN A 22 -17.55 -12.66 26.57
N PHE A 23 -16.81 -12.46 25.47
CA PHE A 23 -16.62 -13.49 24.45
C PHE A 23 -15.58 -14.50 24.93
N SER A 24 -15.87 -15.80 24.80
CA SER A 24 -14.83 -16.81 24.98
C SER A 24 -13.96 -16.91 23.71
N VAL A 25 -12.77 -17.47 23.85
CA VAL A 25 -11.88 -17.78 22.70
C VAL A 25 -12.61 -18.67 21.68
N ASP A 26 -13.35 -19.69 22.14
CA ASP A 26 -14.16 -20.57 21.29
C ASP A 26 -15.22 -19.79 20.46
N HIS A 27 -15.88 -18.78 21.06
CA HIS A 27 -16.87 -17.96 20.33
C HIS A 27 -16.21 -17.14 19.22
N LEU A 28 -15.12 -16.44 19.50
CA LEU A 28 -14.42 -15.63 18.51
C LEU A 28 -13.85 -16.50 17.38
N MET A 29 -13.23 -17.64 17.74
CA MET A 29 -12.70 -18.60 16.79
C MET A 29 -13.80 -19.17 15.89
N GLU A 30 -14.98 -19.48 16.42
CA GLU A 30 -16.11 -20.00 15.61
C GLU A 30 -16.62 -18.93 14.65
N ILE A 31 -16.78 -17.68 15.10
CA ILE A 31 -17.18 -16.57 14.23
C ILE A 31 -16.14 -16.33 13.13
N ALA A 32 -14.86 -16.32 13.49
CA ALA A 32 -13.75 -16.16 12.56
C ALA A 32 -13.75 -17.27 11.50
N ALA A 33 -13.86 -18.52 11.91
CA ALA A 33 -13.86 -19.68 11.03
C ALA A 33 -15.04 -19.68 10.04
N ILE A 34 -16.24 -19.32 10.49
CA ILE A 34 -17.41 -19.18 9.61
C ILE A 34 -17.15 -18.12 8.55
N ARG A 35 -16.66 -16.94 8.97
CA ARG A 35 -16.39 -15.84 8.03
C ARG A 35 -15.26 -16.15 7.07
N LEU A 36 -14.17 -16.75 7.55
CA LEU A 36 -13.06 -17.22 6.74
C LEU A 36 -13.52 -18.23 5.70
N TRP A 37 -14.32 -19.23 6.11
CA TRP A 37 -14.86 -20.23 5.20
C TRP A 37 -15.78 -19.62 4.14
N GLN A 38 -16.72 -18.76 4.54
CA GLN A 38 -17.62 -18.06 3.61
C GLN A 38 -16.86 -17.22 2.59
N THR A 39 -15.82 -16.52 3.05
CA THR A 39 -14.95 -15.72 2.18
C THR A 39 -14.13 -16.60 1.24
N LEU A 40 -13.55 -17.71 1.72
CA LEU A 40 -12.86 -18.68 0.88
C LEU A 40 -13.79 -19.24 -0.20
N LEU A 41 -15.02 -19.59 0.18
CA LEU A 41 -16.00 -20.13 -0.74
C LEU A 41 -16.36 -19.14 -1.83
N SER A 42 -16.76 -17.92 -1.47
CA SER A 42 -17.25 -16.91 -2.42
C SER A 42 -16.13 -16.31 -3.27
N GLU A 43 -15.03 -15.90 -2.64
CA GLU A 43 -13.98 -15.14 -3.31
C GLU A 43 -12.95 -16.02 -4.03
N VAL A 44 -12.75 -17.25 -3.57
CA VAL A 44 -11.74 -18.13 -4.12
C VAL A 44 -12.37 -19.27 -4.92
N ILE A 45 -13.20 -20.09 -4.30
CA ILE A 45 -13.74 -21.31 -4.94
C ILE A 45 -14.71 -20.93 -6.07
N VAL A 46 -15.64 -20.02 -5.82
CA VAL A 46 -16.65 -19.62 -6.81
C VAL A 46 -16.05 -18.70 -7.88
N LYS A 47 -15.42 -17.58 -7.51
CA LYS A 47 -14.90 -16.61 -8.48
C LYS A 47 -13.80 -17.17 -9.38
N LYS A 48 -12.93 -18.06 -8.88
CA LYS A 48 -11.88 -18.70 -9.70
C LYS A 48 -12.38 -19.89 -10.51
N ASN A 49 -13.71 -20.09 -10.62
CA ASN A 49 -14.34 -21.21 -11.33
C ASN A 49 -13.82 -22.59 -10.89
N MET A 50 -13.33 -22.72 -9.66
CA MET A 50 -13.05 -24.03 -9.07
C MET A 50 -14.36 -24.83 -8.88
N SER A 51 -15.51 -24.16 -8.97
CA SER A 51 -16.86 -24.70 -8.98
C SER A 51 -17.25 -25.42 -10.29
N SER A 52 -16.49 -25.31 -11.37
CA SER A 52 -16.66 -26.25 -12.50
C SER A 52 -16.42 -27.71 -12.09
N LEU A 53 -15.85 -27.89 -10.89
CA LEU A 53 -15.77 -29.16 -10.17
C LEU A 53 -17.07 -29.51 -9.40
N ILE A 54 -18.01 -28.56 -9.24
CA ILE A 54 -19.22 -28.70 -8.39
C ILE A 54 -20.53 -28.68 -9.20
N SER A 55 -20.49 -28.53 -10.54
CA SER A 55 -21.72 -28.47 -11.34
C SER A 55 -22.60 -29.69 -11.10
N ALA A 56 -23.73 -29.46 -10.46
CA ALA A 56 -24.76 -30.44 -10.17
C ALA A 56 -25.22 -31.12 -11.47
N GLY A 57 -24.91 -32.39 -11.62
CA GLY A 57 -25.51 -33.23 -12.69
C GLY A 57 -24.55 -33.96 -13.62
N SER A 58 -23.24 -33.77 -13.55
CA SER A 58 -22.31 -34.65 -14.29
C SER A 58 -21.61 -35.64 -13.35
N SER A 59 -21.67 -36.90 -13.67
CA SER A 59 -21.13 -38.04 -12.91
C SER A 59 -19.59 -38.10 -12.80
N SER A 60 -18.87 -36.98 -13.07
CA SER A 60 -17.40 -36.91 -13.07
C SER A 60 -16.80 -35.67 -12.44
N SER A 61 -17.55 -34.83 -11.72
CA SER A 61 -16.99 -33.63 -11.07
C SER A 61 -16.31 -33.99 -9.74
N ARG A 62 -14.98 -34.02 -9.74
CA ARG A 62 -14.16 -34.21 -8.54
C ARG A 62 -14.27 -32.97 -7.66
N GLN A 63 -14.70 -33.14 -6.40
CA GLN A 63 -14.64 -32.06 -5.42
C GLN A 63 -13.19 -31.60 -5.14
N PRO A 64 -12.92 -30.29 -4.90
CA PRO A 64 -11.59 -29.83 -4.57
C PRO A 64 -11.09 -30.47 -3.27
N GLY A 65 -9.82 -30.86 -3.25
CA GLY A 65 -9.10 -31.28 -2.06
C GLY A 65 -8.61 -30.05 -1.30
N ILE A 66 -8.89 -29.98 -0.01
CA ILE A 66 -8.49 -28.89 0.87
C ILE A 66 -7.65 -29.45 2.01
N ALA A 67 -6.39 -29.05 2.07
CA ALA A 67 -5.49 -29.38 3.18
C ALA A 67 -5.23 -28.16 4.05
N ALA A 68 -5.16 -28.33 5.37
CA ALA A 68 -4.68 -27.31 6.29
C ALA A 68 -3.35 -27.72 6.91
N VAL A 69 -2.35 -26.84 6.90
CA VAL A 69 -1.08 -27.02 7.61
C VAL A 69 -1.14 -26.19 8.88
N CYS A 70 -1.35 -26.86 10.00
CA CYS A 70 -1.73 -26.26 11.27
C CYS A 70 -0.53 -26.15 12.22
N GLY A 71 -0.45 -25.05 12.96
CA GLY A 71 0.47 -24.88 14.09
C GLY A 71 -0.16 -25.25 15.43
N LYS A 72 0.35 -24.65 16.49
CA LYS A 72 -0.08 -24.90 17.90
C LYS A 72 -1.09 -23.89 18.42
N GLY A 73 -1.20 -22.72 17.76
CA GLY A 73 -1.94 -21.56 18.21
C GLY A 73 -3.33 -21.40 17.58
N ASP A 74 -3.98 -20.29 17.89
CA ASP A 74 -5.38 -20.03 17.55
C ASP A 74 -5.65 -20.04 16.04
N ASN A 75 -4.70 -19.63 15.22
CA ASN A 75 -4.79 -19.70 13.74
C ASN A 75 -5.04 -21.14 13.22
N ALA A 76 -4.42 -22.14 13.88
CA ALA A 76 -4.68 -23.55 13.58
C ALA A 76 -6.12 -23.94 13.98
N GLY A 77 -6.64 -23.39 15.07
CA GLY A 77 -8.02 -23.58 15.49
C GLY A 77 -9.03 -23.07 14.47
N ASP A 78 -8.77 -21.87 13.92
CA ASP A 78 -9.58 -21.28 12.85
C ASP A 78 -9.60 -22.19 11.61
N ALA A 79 -8.43 -22.67 11.15
CA ALA A 79 -8.34 -23.54 9.99
C ALA A 79 -9.04 -24.91 10.20
N LEU A 80 -8.90 -25.50 11.39
CA LEU A 80 -9.60 -26.76 11.73
C LEU A 80 -11.11 -26.57 11.74
N ALA A 81 -11.60 -25.45 12.26
CA ALA A 81 -13.00 -25.12 12.23
C ALA A 81 -13.48 -24.81 10.80
N MET A 82 -12.67 -24.16 9.95
CA MET A 82 -12.96 -24.00 8.51
C MET A 82 -13.14 -25.34 7.81
N LEU A 83 -12.25 -26.32 8.03
CA LEU A 83 -12.39 -27.67 7.46
C LEU A 83 -13.68 -28.34 7.93
N ARG A 84 -14.07 -28.16 9.19
CA ARG A 84 -15.35 -28.67 9.69
C ARG A 84 -16.53 -28.00 8.97
N HIS A 85 -16.54 -26.68 8.75
CA HIS A 85 -17.58 -26.00 7.98
C HIS A 85 -17.61 -26.48 6.53
N ALA A 86 -16.46 -26.66 5.89
CA ALA A 86 -16.38 -27.25 4.58
C ALA A 86 -17.05 -28.64 4.53
N ARG A 87 -16.82 -29.47 5.55
CA ARG A 87 -17.45 -30.78 5.65
C ARG A 87 -18.96 -30.72 5.76
N LEU A 88 -19.48 -29.79 6.57
CA LEU A 88 -20.92 -29.58 6.74
C LEU A 88 -21.59 -29.13 5.44
N GLU A 89 -20.88 -28.46 4.55
CA GLU A 89 -21.34 -28.08 3.21
C GLU A 89 -21.07 -29.14 2.13
N GLY A 90 -20.62 -30.35 2.54
CA GLY A 90 -20.53 -31.52 1.66
C GLY A 90 -19.16 -31.77 1.04
N TYR A 91 -18.13 -30.99 1.36
CA TYR A 91 -16.76 -31.25 0.92
C TYR A 91 -16.22 -32.52 1.61
N SER A 92 -15.67 -33.47 0.85
CA SER A 92 -15.27 -34.80 1.38
C SER A 92 -13.75 -34.99 1.44
N ARG A 93 -12.98 -34.25 0.65
CA ARG A 93 -11.51 -34.38 0.56
C ARG A 93 -10.86 -33.31 1.44
N LEU A 94 -10.81 -33.60 2.75
CA LEU A 94 -10.33 -32.65 3.77
C LEU A 94 -9.23 -33.31 4.59
N THR A 95 -8.05 -32.68 4.66
CA THR A 95 -6.89 -33.17 5.40
C THR A 95 -6.32 -32.08 6.30
N ALA A 96 -6.00 -32.38 7.54
CA ALA A 96 -5.29 -31.48 8.44
C ALA A 96 -3.93 -32.08 8.83
N TYR A 97 -2.86 -31.37 8.52
CA TYR A 97 -1.51 -31.64 9.00
C TYR A 97 -1.27 -30.90 10.28
N ILE A 98 -1.05 -31.60 11.40
CA ILE A 98 -0.99 -31.04 12.74
C ILE A 98 0.33 -31.41 13.43
N PRO A 99 0.80 -30.62 14.44
CA PRO A 99 1.86 -31.06 15.35
C PRO A 99 1.35 -32.16 16.29
N GLU A 100 2.20 -32.64 17.17
CA GLU A 100 1.71 -33.52 18.26
C GLU A 100 0.61 -32.83 19.06
N PRO A 101 -0.59 -33.45 19.20
CA PRO A 101 -1.76 -32.81 19.82
C PRO A 101 -1.52 -32.28 21.23
N ASN A 102 -0.67 -32.95 22.03
CA ASN A 102 -0.33 -32.52 23.39
C ASN A 102 0.46 -31.20 23.48
N THR A 103 0.95 -30.70 22.34
CA THR A 103 1.66 -29.41 22.23
C THR A 103 0.76 -28.24 21.82
N MET A 104 -0.51 -28.52 21.49
CA MET A 104 -1.49 -27.55 21.02
C MET A 104 -2.27 -26.92 22.20
N LYS A 105 -2.83 -25.73 22.00
CA LYS A 105 -3.74 -25.12 22.99
C LYS A 105 -5.04 -25.94 23.14
N ASN A 106 -5.68 -25.86 24.29
CA ASN A 106 -6.91 -26.64 24.60
C ASN A 106 -8.05 -26.34 23.62
N GLU A 107 -8.24 -25.08 23.24
CA GLU A 107 -9.27 -24.65 22.30
C GLU A 107 -9.03 -25.21 20.91
N VAL A 108 -7.76 -25.28 20.49
CA VAL A 108 -7.34 -25.87 19.21
C VAL A 108 -7.58 -27.38 19.21
N ILE A 109 -7.24 -28.08 20.32
CA ILE A 109 -7.53 -29.51 20.50
C ILE A 109 -9.04 -29.78 20.42
N SER A 110 -9.87 -28.89 20.95
CA SER A 110 -11.32 -29.01 20.87
C SER A 110 -11.80 -28.95 19.41
N ASN A 111 -11.29 -28.02 18.61
CA ASN A 111 -11.59 -27.92 17.18
C ASN A 111 -11.01 -29.08 16.37
N LEU A 112 -9.82 -29.57 16.72
CA LEU A 112 -9.23 -30.78 16.13
C LEU A 112 -10.17 -31.98 16.28
N ARG A 113 -10.64 -32.25 17.50
CA ARG A 113 -11.57 -33.36 17.78
C ARG A 113 -12.89 -33.23 17.03
N ARG A 114 -13.40 -31.99 16.89
CA ARG A 114 -14.62 -31.69 16.14
C ARG A 114 -14.40 -31.95 14.64
N ALA A 115 -13.29 -31.51 14.06
CA ALA A 115 -12.95 -31.72 12.65
C ALA A 115 -12.77 -33.22 12.34
N GLU A 116 -12.04 -33.95 13.19
CA GLU A 116 -11.84 -35.39 13.07
C GLU A 116 -13.17 -36.16 13.10
N ARG A 117 -14.05 -35.87 14.08
CA ARG A 117 -15.38 -36.50 14.17
C ARG A 117 -16.28 -36.18 12.97
N CYS A 118 -16.07 -35.04 12.31
CA CYS A 118 -16.76 -34.72 11.07
C CYS A 118 -16.15 -35.39 9.85
N GLY A 119 -15.04 -36.14 9.97
CA GLY A 119 -14.42 -36.93 8.91
C GLY A 119 -13.30 -36.16 8.16
N THR A 120 -12.66 -35.19 8.76
CA THR A 120 -11.38 -34.66 8.29
C THR A 120 -10.28 -35.68 8.57
N GLU A 121 -9.44 -35.99 7.59
CA GLU A 121 -8.24 -36.82 7.78
C GLU A 121 -7.23 -36.05 8.60
N ILE A 122 -6.76 -36.62 9.71
CA ILE A 122 -5.78 -35.99 10.60
C ILE A 122 -4.43 -36.68 10.44
N ILE A 123 -3.39 -35.90 10.14
CA ILE A 123 -2.03 -36.37 9.92
C ILE A 123 -1.08 -35.61 10.84
N CYS A 124 -0.43 -36.32 11.76
CA CYS A 124 0.64 -35.74 12.57
C CYS A 124 1.91 -35.60 11.72
N TYR A 125 2.33 -34.35 11.42
CA TYR A 125 3.50 -34.12 10.57
C TYR A 125 4.83 -34.43 11.26
N GLU A 126 4.85 -34.65 12.57
CA GLU A 126 6.06 -35.09 13.28
C GLU A 126 6.40 -36.56 12.97
N THR A 127 5.40 -37.35 12.58
CA THR A 127 5.55 -38.80 12.31
C THR A 127 5.81 -39.14 10.84
N ILE A 128 5.81 -38.13 9.95
CA ILE A 128 5.97 -38.31 8.50
C ILE A 128 7.20 -37.54 8.03
N ASP A 129 7.92 -38.10 7.06
CA ASP A 129 9.03 -37.40 6.44
C ASP A 129 8.58 -36.19 5.58
N LEU A 130 9.44 -35.17 5.47
CA LEU A 130 9.15 -33.91 4.81
C LEU A 130 8.80 -34.09 3.31
N LYS A 131 9.47 -35.02 2.63
CA LYS A 131 9.23 -35.28 1.22
C LYS A 131 7.81 -35.81 0.98
N SER A 132 7.38 -36.79 1.79
CA SER A 132 6.01 -37.34 1.73
C SER A 132 4.95 -36.27 2.00
N ILE A 133 5.20 -35.32 2.91
CA ILE A 133 4.30 -34.16 3.13
C ILE A 133 4.21 -33.32 1.85
N GLY A 134 5.33 -32.96 1.25
CA GLY A 134 5.35 -32.15 0.02
C GLY A 134 4.65 -32.83 -1.16
N GLU A 135 4.89 -34.12 -1.34
CA GLU A 135 4.22 -34.92 -2.38
C GLU A 135 2.70 -34.94 -2.21
N ARG A 136 2.20 -35.18 -0.99
CA ARG A 136 0.76 -35.17 -0.68
C ARG A 136 0.15 -33.77 -0.89
N LEU A 137 0.77 -32.71 -0.34
CA LEU A 137 0.29 -31.33 -0.50
C LEU A 137 0.23 -30.91 -1.98
N SER A 138 1.16 -31.37 -2.81
CA SER A 138 1.18 -31.06 -4.25
C SER A 138 -0.02 -31.64 -5.03
N THR A 139 -0.77 -32.58 -4.44
CA THR A 139 -1.96 -33.19 -5.05
C THR A 139 -3.28 -32.56 -4.63
N GLU A 140 -3.22 -31.63 -3.68
CA GLU A 140 -4.40 -30.87 -3.23
C GLU A 140 -4.77 -29.75 -4.20
N ASP A 141 -5.96 -29.19 -4.04
CA ASP A 141 -6.41 -28.05 -4.82
C ASP A 141 -6.22 -26.75 -4.06
N ILE A 142 -6.39 -26.78 -2.73
CA ILE A 142 -6.19 -25.64 -1.82
C ILE A 142 -5.39 -26.10 -0.60
N ILE A 143 -4.40 -25.31 -0.22
CA ILE A 143 -3.64 -25.49 1.01
C ILE A 143 -3.87 -24.26 1.89
N LEU A 144 -4.48 -24.46 3.06
CA LEU A 144 -4.62 -23.46 4.09
C LEU A 144 -3.31 -23.42 4.91
N ASP A 145 -2.61 -22.29 4.88
CA ASP A 145 -1.48 -22.01 5.74
C ASP A 145 -2.00 -21.44 7.07
N ALA A 146 -1.89 -22.23 8.11
CA ALA A 146 -2.30 -21.92 9.48
C ALA A 146 -1.24 -22.31 10.53
N LEU A 147 0.04 -22.28 10.15
CA LEU A 147 1.16 -22.58 11.07
C LEU A 147 1.28 -21.50 12.15
N PHE A 148 1.22 -20.23 11.75
CA PHE A 148 1.32 -19.08 12.65
C PHE A 148 0.34 -17.98 12.21
N GLY A 149 -0.27 -17.32 13.18
CA GLY A 149 -0.97 -16.05 13.01
C GLY A 149 -0.13 -14.88 13.52
N THR A 150 -0.80 -13.83 14.00
CA THR A 150 -0.19 -12.58 14.49
C THR A 150 0.72 -12.74 15.72
N GLY A 151 0.67 -13.87 16.42
CA GLY A 151 1.40 -14.09 17.68
C GLY A 151 2.84 -14.61 17.54
N ILE A 152 3.39 -14.72 16.33
CA ILE A 152 4.78 -15.16 16.16
C ILE A 152 5.77 -14.03 16.50
N GLU A 153 6.77 -14.34 17.33
CA GLU A 153 7.90 -13.47 17.63
C GLU A 153 9.20 -14.06 17.07
N GLY A 154 9.90 -13.28 16.24
CA GLY A 154 11.14 -13.72 15.59
C GLY A 154 10.92 -14.75 14.47
N PRO A 155 12.00 -15.42 14.01
CA PRO A 155 11.95 -16.36 12.89
C PRO A 155 11.31 -17.69 13.28
N ALA A 156 10.53 -18.27 12.39
CA ALA A 156 10.10 -19.67 12.50
C ALA A 156 11.32 -20.60 12.56
N ARG A 157 11.26 -21.64 13.41
CA ARG A 157 12.38 -22.57 13.66
C ARG A 157 11.92 -24.02 13.59
N GLY A 158 12.90 -24.93 13.38
CA GLY A 158 12.68 -26.37 13.38
C GLY A 158 11.63 -26.80 12.36
N ARG A 159 10.78 -27.74 12.71
CA ARG A 159 9.79 -28.34 11.80
C ARG A 159 8.86 -27.31 11.13
N ALA A 160 8.51 -26.23 11.83
CA ALA A 160 7.69 -25.18 11.24
C ALA A 160 8.43 -24.41 10.12
N SER A 161 9.73 -24.17 10.28
CA SER A 161 10.55 -23.59 9.20
C SER A 161 10.63 -24.53 7.98
N ASP A 162 10.76 -25.83 8.23
CA ASP A 162 10.78 -26.84 7.16
C ASP A 162 9.45 -26.87 6.41
N LEU A 163 8.31 -26.80 7.11
CA LEU A 163 6.98 -26.76 6.50
C LEU A 163 6.77 -25.48 5.68
N ILE A 164 7.24 -24.33 6.15
CA ILE A 164 7.23 -23.10 5.35
C ILE A 164 8.01 -23.30 4.05
N GLN A 165 9.17 -23.95 4.11
CA GLN A 165 9.96 -24.24 2.90
C GLN A 165 9.23 -25.19 1.96
N ILE A 166 8.58 -26.24 2.49
CA ILE A 166 7.77 -27.17 1.68
C ILE A 166 6.66 -26.43 0.94
N LEU A 167 5.92 -25.54 1.62
CA LEU A 167 4.86 -24.75 0.97
C LEU A 167 5.41 -23.89 -0.16
N ARG A 168 6.59 -23.28 0.02
CA ARG A 168 7.27 -22.52 -1.04
C ARG A 168 7.67 -23.41 -2.20
N ASP A 169 8.24 -24.60 -1.94
CA ASP A 169 8.67 -25.54 -2.98
C ASP A 169 7.47 -26.08 -3.78
N VAL A 170 6.36 -26.38 -3.13
CA VAL A 170 5.10 -26.78 -3.78
C VAL A 170 4.60 -25.68 -4.71
N ARG A 171 4.65 -24.43 -4.27
CA ARG A 171 4.26 -23.26 -5.09
C ARG A 171 5.19 -23.07 -6.30
N ILE A 172 6.50 -23.19 -6.11
CA ILE A 172 7.49 -23.10 -7.19
C ILE A 172 7.25 -24.20 -8.21
N ALA A 173 7.16 -25.46 -7.77
CA ALA A 173 6.92 -26.62 -8.66
C ALA A 173 5.60 -26.52 -9.43
N ARG A 174 4.56 -25.95 -8.83
CA ARG A 174 3.30 -25.63 -9.50
C ARG A 174 3.51 -24.63 -10.63
N ASN A 175 4.23 -23.54 -10.37
CA ASN A 175 4.47 -22.46 -11.34
C ASN A 175 5.33 -22.98 -12.52
N GLU A 176 6.38 -23.74 -12.26
CA GLU A 176 7.23 -24.36 -13.29
C GLU A 176 6.44 -25.30 -14.21
N ARG A 177 5.43 -25.98 -13.67
CA ARG A 177 4.54 -26.86 -14.45
C ARG A 177 3.37 -26.13 -15.10
N CYS A 178 3.30 -24.82 -15.00
CA CYS A 178 2.19 -23.97 -15.47
C CYS A 178 0.81 -24.46 -14.99
N LYS A 179 0.75 -25.04 -13.80
CA LYS A 179 -0.49 -25.50 -13.16
C LYS A 179 -1.12 -24.36 -12.34
N LYS A 180 -2.43 -24.43 -12.12
CA LYS A 180 -3.17 -23.48 -11.27
C LYS A 180 -3.23 -23.90 -9.80
N ASN A 181 -3.12 -25.19 -9.50
CA ASN A 181 -3.29 -25.78 -8.17
C ASN A 181 -1.99 -26.48 -7.73
N PRO A 182 -1.76 -26.61 -6.41
CA PRO A 182 -2.57 -26.06 -5.31
C PRO A 182 -2.45 -24.55 -5.17
N LEU A 183 -3.53 -23.88 -4.73
CA LEU A 183 -3.48 -22.51 -4.24
C LEU A 183 -3.07 -22.50 -2.76
N ILE A 184 -2.13 -21.66 -2.40
CA ILE A 184 -1.73 -21.44 -1.00
C ILE A 184 -2.50 -20.25 -0.45
N VAL A 185 -3.34 -20.51 0.54
CA VAL A 185 -4.21 -19.51 1.18
C VAL A 185 -3.80 -19.38 2.64
N SER A 186 -3.19 -18.26 2.98
CA SER A 186 -2.82 -17.97 4.37
C SER A 186 -4.04 -17.48 5.16
N VAL A 187 -4.21 -18.02 6.36
CA VAL A 187 -5.25 -17.62 7.32
C VAL A 187 -4.68 -16.48 8.15
N ASP A 188 -5.33 -15.35 8.12
CA ASP A 188 -5.02 -14.09 8.79
C ASP A 188 -3.75 -13.38 8.26
N VAL A 189 -2.59 -14.02 8.36
CA VAL A 189 -1.31 -13.53 7.83
C VAL A 189 -0.48 -14.70 7.29
N PRO A 190 0.40 -14.51 6.29
CA PRO A 190 1.34 -15.56 5.88
C PRO A 190 2.19 -16.01 7.06
N SER A 191 2.25 -17.30 7.31
CA SER A 191 3.00 -17.85 8.43
C SER A 191 4.47 -17.44 8.36
N GLY A 192 4.97 -16.89 9.47
CA GLY A 192 6.29 -16.29 9.59
C GLY A 192 6.29 -14.75 9.54
N LEU A 193 5.20 -14.11 9.11
CA LEU A 193 5.08 -12.66 9.09
C LEU A 193 4.70 -12.12 10.47
N SER A 194 5.50 -11.20 10.98
CA SER A 194 5.29 -10.51 12.26
C SER A 194 5.64 -9.02 12.14
N ASP A 195 5.31 -8.22 13.15
CA ASP A 195 5.73 -6.82 13.22
C ASP A 195 7.27 -6.66 13.15
N GLY A 196 8.01 -7.63 13.67
CA GLY A 196 9.47 -7.69 13.63
C GLY A 196 10.06 -8.49 12.48
N TRP A 197 9.28 -8.87 11.47
CA TRP A 197 9.77 -9.69 10.36
C TRP A 197 10.90 -9.02 9.58
N ARG A 198 11.84 -9.84 9.09
CA ARG A 198 12.95 -9.42 8.24
C ARG A 198 13.05 -10.32 7.01
N PRO A 199 13.60 -9.83 5.90
CA PRO A 199 13.72 -10.61 4.65
C PRO A 199 14.44 -11.94 4.76
N GLU A 200 15.32 -12.09 5.75
CA GLU A 200 16.03 -13.34 6.04
C GLU A 200 15.22 -14.37 6.84
N PHE A 201 14.05 -13.97 7.37
CA PHE A 201 13.20 -14.88 8.14
C PHE A 201 12.32 -15.72 7.23
N PRO A 202 12.14 -17.01 7.54
CA PRO A 202 11.22 -17.85 6.80
C PRO A 202 9.80 -17.29 6.81
N ILE A 203 9.17 -17.24 5.65
CA ILE A 203 7.80 -16.77 5.46
C ILE A 203 7.13 -17.58 4.36
N VAL A 204 5.85 -17.91 4.51
CA VAL A 204 5.03 -18.53 3.45
C VAL A 204 4.81 -17.53 2.33
N CYS A 205 4.89 -18.00 1.09
CA CYS A 205 4.53 -17.21 -0.08
C CYS A 205 3.10 -17.59 -0.48
N ALA A 206 2.12 -16.85 0.02
CA ALA A 206 0.71 -17.07 -0.25
C ALA A 206 0.32 -16.63 -1.68
N ASP A 207 -0.69 -17.25 -2.24
CA ASP A 207 -1.41 -16.74 -3.41
C ASP A 207 -2.53 -15.79 -2.97
N ILE A 208 -3.11 -16.08 -1.79
CA ILE A 208 -4.20 -15.32 -1.18
C ILE A 208 -3.97 -15.29 0.32
N THR A 209 -4.23 -14.15 0.94
CA THR A 209 -4.32 -14.01 2.40
C THR A 209 -5.74 -13.61 2.78
N LEU A 210 -6.42 -14.46 3.54
CA LEU A 210 -7.72 -14.14 4.15
C LEU A 210 -7.46 -13.42 5.47
N CYS A 211 -7.40 -12.10 5.43
CA CYS A 211 -6.99 -11.29 6.57
C CYS A 211 -8.20 -10.91 7.45
N ILE A 212 -8.19 -11.34 8.70
CA ILE A 212 -9.20 -10.96 9.70
C ILE A 212 -9.09 -9.45 9.96
N GLU A 213 -10.20 -8.72 9.86
CA GLU A 213 -10.24 -7.28 10.14
C GLU A 213 -10.12 -6.97 11.65
N PRO A 214 -9.42 -5.89 12.00
CA PRO A 214 -8.70 -4.94 11.15
C PRO A 214 -7.48 -5.56 10.46
N MET A 215 -7.23 -5.13 9.20
CA MET A 215 -6.08 -5.65 8.44
C MET A 215 -4.76 -5.23 9.08
N LYS A 216 -3.72 -6.04 8.88
CA LYS A 216 -2.42 -5.87 9.54
C LYS A 216 -1.47 -5.02 8.69
N GLU A 217 -0.82 -4.05 9.33
CA GLU A 217 0.23 -3.22 8.71
C GLU A 217 1.36 -4.07 8.13
N SER A 218 1.69 -5.18 8.79
CA SER A 218 2.75 -6.10 8.36
C SER A 218 2.55 -6.66 6.95
N LEU A 219 1.31 -6.84 6.50
CA LEU A 219 0.97 -7.30 5.14
C LEU A 219 1.39 -6.30 4.05
N TYR A 220 1.49 -5.03 4.40
CA TYR A 220 1.79 -3.93 3.49
C TYR A 220 3.22 -3.40 3.63
N MET A 221 4.06 -4.00 4.48
CA MET A 221 5.49 -3.69 4.50
C MET A 221 6.11 -3.93 3.13
N PRO A 222 6.90 -2.99 2.56
CA PRO A 222 7.35 -3.06 1.16
C PRO A 222 8.04 -4.38 0.77
N LYS A 223 8.86 -4.95 1.65
CA LYS A 223 9.56 -6.23 1.38
C LYS A 223 8.71 -7.47 1.71
N ALA A 224 7.66 -7.35 2.54
CA ALA A 224 6.77 -8.45 2.90
C ALA A 224 5.57 -8.57 1.94
N ARG A 225 5.13 -7.47 1.35
CA ARG A 225 3.96 -7.42 0.45
C ARG A 225 3.95 -8.50 -0.64
N PRO A 226 5.08 -8.83 -1.31
CA PRO A 226 5.11 -9.88 -2.33
C PRO A 226 4.75 -11.29 -1.82
N TYR A 227 4.81 -11.52 -0.52
CA TYR A 227 4.50 -12.83 0.09
C TYR A 227 3.02 -12.97 0.49
N ALA A 228 2.27 -11.85 0.54
CA ALA A 228 0.88 -11.86 0.98
C ALA A 228 -0.14 -12.26 -0.12
N GLY A 229 0.27 -12.25 -1.39
CA GLY A 229 -0.64 -12.52 -2.51
C GLY A 229 -1.80 -11.51 -2.57
N ASP A 230 -2.98 -11.97 -3.00
CA ASP A 230 -4.20 -11.17 -2.98
C ASP A 230 -4.72 -11.11 -1.53
N ILE A 231 -4.79 -9.90 -0.94
CA ILE A 231 -5.28 -9.72 0.43
C ILE A 231 -6.79 -9.51 0.38
N ILE A 232 -7.54 -10.41 1.02
CA ILE A 232 -9.00 -10.37 1.09
C ILE A 232 -9.41 -10.12 2.55
N PRO A 233 -10.06 -8.98 2.87
CA PRO A 233 -10.49 -8.69 4.22
C PRO A 233 -11.65 -9.59 4.64
N VAL A 234 -11.58 -10.12 5.87
CA VAL A 234 -12.61 -10.95 6.49
C VAL A 234 -13.19 -10.19 7.67
N GLY A 235 -14.37 -9.62 7.48
CA GLY A 235 -15.00 -8.70 8.40
C GLY A 235 -16.03 -9.30 9.34
N SER A 236 -16.60 -8.43 10.18
CA SER A 236 -17.72 -8.74 11.09
C SER A 236 -17.38 -9.73 12.21
N ILE A 237 -16.15 -9.70 12.71
CA ILE A 237 -15.70 -10.52 13.84
C ILE A 237 -15.64 -9.68 15.12
N PHE A 238 -15.04 -8.50 15.06
CA PHE A 238 -14.91 -7.57 16.17
C PHE A 238 -15.92 -6.41 16.09
N PRO A 239 -16.37 -5.86 17.23
CA PRO A 239 -17.24 -4.68 17.26
C PRO A 239 -16.59 -3.48 16.57
N LEU A 240 -17.36 -2.73 15.77
CA LEU A 240 -16.84 -1.61 14.98
C LEU A 240 -16.20 -0.52 15.85
N TRP A 241 -16.78 -0.21 17.00
CA TRP A 241 -16.30 0.84 17.91
C TRP A 241 -15.00 0.49 18.65
N THR A 242 -14.67 -0.79 18.79
CA THR A 242 -13.38 -1.21 19.37
C THR A 242 -12.23 -1.04 18.38
N LYS A 243 -12.52 -1.01 17.07
CA LYS A 243 -11.53 -0.90 16.01
C LYS A 243 -10.95 0.52 15.84
N ALA A 244 -11.64 1.55 16.33
CA ALA A 244 -11.37 2.94 15.95
C ALA A 244 -10.63 3.80 16.99
N SER A 245 -10.45 3.34 18.24
CA SER A 245 -10.14 4.26 19.34
C SER A 245 -8.70 4.74 19.45
N THR A 246 -7.72 4.11 18.77
CA THR A 246 -6.30 4.45 18.93
C THR A 246 -5.47 4.43 17.65
N GLN A 247 -6.07 4.09 16.52
CA GLN A 247 -5.32 3.79 15.30
C GLN A 247 -5.12 5.04 14.43
N LYS A 248 -3.88 5.22 13.96
CA LYS A 248 -3.48 6.33 13.07
C LYS A 248 -3.01 5.86 11.70
N THR A 249 -3.17 4.57 11.38
CA THR A 249 -2.76 4.00 10.08
C THR A 249 -3.97 3.56 9.27
N TRP A 250 -4.02 3.98 8.01
CA TRP A 250 -5.15 3.76 7.11
C TRP A 250 -4.69 3.18 5.79
N LEU A 251 -5.41 2.19 5.27
CA LEU A 251 -5.26 1.73 3.90
C LEU A 251 -6.12 2.60 2.97
N LEU A 252 -5.48 3.17 1.96
CA LEU A 252 -6.14 3.92 0.90
C LEU A 252 -6.68 2.97 -0.17
N GLU A 253 -7.91 3.23 -0.60
CA GLU A 253 -8.57 2.51 -1.67
C GLU A 253 -8.89 3.44 -2.85
N GLU A 254 -9.03 2.87 -4.04
CA GLU A 254 -9.36 3.63 -5.25
C GLU A 254 -10.66 4.44 -5.10
N GLY A 255 -11.65 3.91 -4.34
CA GLY A 255 -12.91 4.59 -4.05
C GLY A 255 -12.78 5.88 -3.21
N ASP A 256 -11.68 6.05 -2.49
CA ASP A 256 -11.43 7.23 -1.65
C ASP A 256 -11.01 8.46 -2.47
N MET A 257 -10.58 8.26 -3.71
CA MET A 257 -9.99 9.27 -4.59
C MET A 257 -10.86 10.53 -4.72
N LYS A 258 -12.20 10.37 -4.84
CA LYS A 258 -13.13 11.51 -5.00
C LYS A 258 -13.08 12.47 -3.80
N GLY A 259 -12.80 11.97 -2.59
CA GLY A 259 -12.65 12.78 -1.38
C GLY A 259 -11.37 13.61 -1.33
N PHE A 260 -10.37 13.25 -2.12
CA PHE A 260 -9.04 13.87 -2.11
C PHE A 260 -8.75 14.80 -3.30
N LEU A 261 -9.61 14.80 -4.32
CA LEU A 261 -9.47 15.72 -5.45
C LEU A 261 -10.35 16.97 -5.26
N PRO A 262 -9.84 18.18 -5.61
CA PRO A 262 -10.64 19.37 -5.56
C PRO A 262 -11.74 19.33 -6.63
N PRO A 263 -12.92 19.89 -6.35
CA PRO A 263 -13.99 19.97 -7.33
C PRO A 263 -13.56 20.77 -8.55
N ILE A 264 -14.19 20.47 -9.70
CA ILE A 264 -13.91 21.13 -10.97
C ILE A 264 -15.09 22.02 -11.32
N SER A 265 -14.85 23.33 -11.36
CA SER A 265 -15.84 24.28 -11.85
C SER A 265 -15.71 24.40 -13.38
N PRO A 266 -16.82 24.23 -14.15
CA PRO A 266 -16.79 24.42 -15.60
C PRO A 266 -16.52 25.87 -16.00
N TRP A 267 -16.62 26.80 -15.08
CA TRP A 267 -16.42 28.24 -15.28
C TRP A 267 -15.02 28.71 -14.86
N ALA A 268 -14.20 27.83 -14.29
CA ALA A 268 -12.88 28.19 -13.79
C ALA A 268 -11.93 28.57 -14.94
N TYR A 269 -11.39 29.79 -14.89
CA TYR A 269 -10.31 30.20 -15.78
C TYR A 269 -8.94 29.81 -15.22
N LYS A 270 -7.89 29.95 -16.04
CA LYS A 270 -6.53 29.42 -15.75
C LYS A 270 -5.99 29.77 -14.36
N MET A 271 -6.22 30.99 -13.86
CA MET A 271 -5.69 31.42 -12.55
C MET A 271 -6.47 30.81 -11.36
N GLN A 272 -7.72 30.46 -11.54
CA GLN A 272 -8.54 29.77 -10.53
C GLN A 272 -8.23 28.27 -10.43
N ARG A 273 -7.39 27.74 -11.34
CA ARG A 273 -6.92 26.36 -11.34
C ARG A 273 -5.51 26.20 -10.75
N GLY A 274 -4.95 27.28 -10.19
CA GLY A 274 -3.68 27.31 -9.50
C GLY A 274 -2.45 27.49 -10.40
N ARG A 275 -1.38 28.00 -9.81
CA ARG A 275 -0.10 28.33 -10.44
C ARG A 275 1.01 27.49 -9.87
N VAL A 276 1.75 26.80 -10.72
CA VAL A 276 2.84 25.90 -10.35
C VAL A 276 4.16 26.40 -10.95
N ALA A 277 5.17 26.62 -10.11
CA ALA A 277 6.55 26.82 -10.53
C ALA A 277 7.30 25.49 -10.43
N VAL A 278 8.00 25.09 -11.48
CA VAL A 278 8.77 23.84 -11.55
C VAL A 278 10.26 24.17 -11.69
N PHE A 279 11.06 23.69 -10.75
CA PHE A 279 12.53 23.73 -10.76
C PHE A 279 13.04 22.31 -10.98
N ALA A 280 13.27 21.93 -12.21
CA ALA A 280 13.60 20.56 -12.58
C ALA A 280 14.49 20.51 -13.82
N GLY A 281 15.21 19.41 -13.95
CA GLY A 281 16.09 19.16 -15.10
C GLY A 281 17.48 19.77 -14.95
N SER A 282 18.39 19.10 -15.59
CA SER A 282 19.78 19.49 -15.81
C SER A 282 20.23 18.92 -17.15
N ALA A 283 21.44 19.20 -17.59
CA ALA A 283 21.98 18.65 -18.81
C ALA A 283 21.91 17.09 -18.89
N SER A 284 22.02 16.42 -17.74
CA SER A 284 21.92 14.96 -17.62
C SER A 284 20.52 14.45 -17.26
N GLY A 285 19.62 15.31 -16.76
CA GLY A 285 18.28 14.98 -16.27
C GLY A 285 17.13 15.70 -16.98
N ALA A 286 17.34 16.15 -18.22
CA ALA A 286 16.37 16.99 -18.92
C ALA A 286 14.98 16.36 -19.07
N GLY A 287 14.88 15.04 -19.25
CA GLY A 287 13.61 14.31 -19.37
C GLY A 287 12.73 14.39 -18.12
N ALA A 288 13.31 14.45 -16.92
CA ALA A 288 12.58 14.52 -15.66
C ALA A 288 11.73 15.81 -15.57
N ALA A 289 12.27 16.96 -16.02
CA ALA A 289 11.53 18.21 -16.08
C ALA A 289 10.28 18.10 -16.97
N LEU A 290 10.42 17.44 -18.14
CA LEU A 290 9.31 17.24 -19.08
C LEU A 290 8.19 16.39 -18.45
N HIS A 291 8.56 15.33 -17.75
CA HIS A 291 7.59 14.45 -17.07
C HIS A 291 6.92 15.16 -15.90
N CYS A 292 7.65 15.94 -15.12
CA CYS A 292 7.11 16.74 -14.03
C CYS A 292 6.09 17.77 -14.53
N VAL A 293 6.41 18.54 -15.57
CA VAL A 293 5.48 19.50 -16.19
C VAL A 293 4.23 18.80 -16.71
N ARG A 294 4.37 17.66 -17.40
CA ARG A 294 3.22 16.87 -17.87
C ARG A 294 2.36 16.35 -16.71
N GLY A 295 2.98 15.94 -15.61
CA GLY A 295 2.28 15.56 -14.39
C GLY A 295 1.43 16.69 -13.82
N ALA A 296 1.99 17.91 -13.71
CA ALA A 296 1.27 19.08 -13.23
C ALA A 296 0.11 19.47 -14.16
N ALA A 297 0.32 19.40 -15.47
CA ALA A 297 -0.72 19.61 -16.47
C ALA A 297 -1.83 18.54 -16.38
N SER A 298 -1.47 17.27 -16.20
CA SER A 298 -2.40 16.16 -16.03
C SER A 298 -3.26 16.26 -14.77
N ALA A 299 -2.74 16.92 -13.73
CA ALA A 299 -3.51 17.26 -12.53
C ALA A 299 -4.48 18.43 -12.74
N GLY A 300 -4.43 19.08 -13.90
CA GLY A 300 -5.30 20.20 -14.25
C GLY A 300 -4.85 21.56 -13.71
N ALA A 301 -3.57 21.75 -13.37
CA ALA A 301 -3.04 23.08 -13.05
C ALA A 301 -3.29 24.05 -14.19
N GLY A 302 -3.71 25.29 -13.87
CA GLY A 302 -4.09 26.28 -14.86
C GLY A 302 -2.93 27.09 -15.44
N TYR A 303 -1.82 27.18 -14.71
CA TYR A 303 -0.62 27.91 -15.10
C TYR A 303 0.63 27.20 -14.59
N ILE A 304 1.51 26.83 -15.50
CA ILE A 304 2.74 26.10 -15.16
C ILE A 304 3.92 26.86 -15.76
N ALA A 305 4.95 27.15 -14.96
CA ALA A 305 6.21 27.70 -15.45
C ALA A 305 7.37 26.75 -15.07
N LEU A 306 8.18 26.38 -16.06
CA LEU A 306 9.43 25.66 -15.87
C LEU A 306 10.59 26.64 -15.80
N PHE A 307 11.29 26.68 -14.68
CA PHE A 307 12.53 27.41 -14.49
C PHE A 307 13.73 26.49 -14.77
N CYS A 308 14.57 26.87 -15.70
CA CYS A 308 15.69 26.06 -16.16
C CYS A 308 16.96 26.88 -16.33
N ASP A 309 18.08 26.19 -16.56
CA ASP A 309 19.32 26.80 -16.97
C ASP A 309 19.21 27.35 -18.40
N GLU A 310 19.99 28.36 -18.73
CA GLU A 310 19.94 29.04 -20.05
C GLU A 310 20.16 28.07 -21.23
N GLU A 311 21.06 27.13 -21.07
CA GLU A 311 21.37 26.12 -22.10
C GLU A 311 20.19 25.17 -22.42
N LEU A 312 19.27 25.00 -21.48
CA LEU A 312 18.08 24.14 -21.60
C LEU A 312 16.83 24.92 -22.06
N PHE A 313 16.88 26.23 -22.11
CA PHE A 313 15.73 27.05 -22.47
C PHE A 313 15.16 26.71 -23.86
N ALA A 314 16.00 26.77 -24.89
CA ALA A 314 15.56 26.50 -26.27
C ALA A 314 15.08 25.04 -26.47
N PRO A 315 15.80 24.00 -25.96
CA PRO A 315 15.28 22.62 -26.00
C PRO A 315 13.93 22.44 -25.32
N TYR A 316 13.74 23.03 -24.13
CA TYR A 316 12.47 22.91 -23.41
C TYR A 316 11.35 23.68 -24.09
N LEU A 317 11.61 24.90 -24.58
CA LEU A 317 10.63 25.67 -25.30
C LEU A 317 10.11 24.92 -26.53
N ALA A 318 11.00 24.26 -27.26
CA ALA A 318 10.63 23.45 -28.43
C ALA A 318 9.82 22.18 -28.06
N THR A 319 9.98 21.63 -26.83
CA THR A 319 9.40 20.34 -26.45
C THR A 319 8.09 20.50 -25.69
N ILE A 320 7.97 21.49 -24.78
CA ILE A 320 6.82 21.66 -23.88
C ILE A 320 6.28 23.10 -23.86
N GLY A 321 6.75 23.98 -24.74
CA GLY A 321 6.26 25.36 -24.79
C GLY A 321 4.76 25.50 -25.04
N GLU A 322 4.10 24.45 -25.54
CA GLU A 322 2.64 24.37 -25.65
C GLU A 322 1.93 24.10 -24.31
N SER A 323 2.62 23.45 -23.35
CA SER A 323 2.05 22.97 -22.08
C SER A 323 2.49 23.79 -20.88
N ALA A 324 3.63 24.49 -20.95
CA ALA A 324 4.18 25.32 -19.89
C ALA A 324 4.96 26.51 -20.43
N ILE A 325 5.06 27.55 -19.63
CA ILE A 325 5.93 28.70 -19.89
C ILE A 325 7.34 28.30 -19.47
N VAL A 326 8.28 28.30 -20.41
CA VAL A 326 9.69 28.05 -20.12
C VAL A 326 10.41 29.36 -19.81
N ARG A 327 11.20 29.40 -18.74
CA ARG A 327 11.96 30.57 -18.30
C ARG A 327 13.37 30.19 -17.90
N VAL A 328 14.33 31.04 -18.24
CA VAL A 328 15.64 31.00 -17.61
C VAL A 328 15.50 31.47 -16.18
N PHE A 329 16.06 30.73 -15.24
CA PHE A 329 15.95 31.09 -13.82
C PHE A 329 16.74 32.38 -13.51
N SER A 330 16.07 33.32 -12.85
CA SER A 330 16.66 34.39 -12.06
C SER A 330 15.75 34.68 -10.86
N GLU A 331 16.29 35.22 -9.79
CA GLU A 331 15.48 35.56 -8.61
C GLU A 331 14.37 36.55 -8.95
N ASP A 332 14.66 37.53 -9.81
CA ASP A 332 13.68 38.51 -10.28
C ASP A 332 12.57 37.82 -11.11
N SER A 333 12.93 36.88 -11.99
CA SER A 333 11.95 36.18 -12.84
C SER A 333 11.02 35.29 -12.02
N PHE A 334 11.49 34.76 -10.89
CA PHE A 334 10.67 33.97 -9.96
C PHE A 334 9.80 34.88 -9.08
N SER A 335 10.38 35.93 -8.49
CA SER A 335 9.73 36.85 -7.53
C SER A 335 8.70 37.78 -8.19
N SER A 336 8.77 37.97 -9.49
CA SER A 336 7.83 38.84 -10.23
C SER A 336 6.41 38.28 -10.32
N GLU A 337 6.20 37.02 -9.95
CA GLU A 337 4.88 36.37 -10.00
C GLU A 337 4.54 35.71 -8.65
N CYS A 338 3.23 35.54 -8.41
CA CYS A 338 2.74 34.78 -7.24
C CYS A 338 2.55 33.32 -7.64
N TRP A 339 3.12 32.41 -6.88
CA TRP A 339 2.99 30.97 -7.05
C TRP A 339 2.13 30.38 -5.96
N ASP A 340 1.30 29.40 -6.28
CA ASP A 340 0.54 28.63 -5.30
C ASP A 340 1.35 27.45 -4.78
N VAL A 341 2.19 26.84 -5.64
CA VAL A 341 3.05 25.70 -5.32
C VAL A 341 4.35 25.79 -6.10
N VAL A 342 5.43 25.35 -5.45
CA VAL A 342 6.72 25.09 -6.11
C VAL A 342 7.00 23.59 -6.10
N ILE A 343 7.50 23.06 -7.20
CA ILE A 343 8.05 21.70 -7.30
C ILE A 343 9.53 21.82 -7.59
N ALA A 344 10.40 21.16 -6.81
CA ALA A 344 11.83 21.19 -7.05
C ALA A 344 12.49 19.81 -6.90
N GLY A 345 13.43 19.51 -7.80
CA GLY A 345 14.30 18.36 -7.65
C GLY A 345 14.33 17.32 -8.75
N PRO A 346 13.25 17.01 -9.51
CA PRO A 346 13.31 16.00 -10.55
C PRO A 346 14.43 16.26 -11.56
N GLY A 347 15.47 15.39 -11.59
CA GLY A 347 16.61 15.51 -12.47
C GLY A 347 17.42 16.83 -12.37
N TRP A 348 17.36 17.49 -11.22
CA TRP A 348 17.85 18.87 -11.02
C TRP A 348 19.35 18.97 -10.78
N GLY A 349 19.95 17.93 -10.19
CA GLY A 349 21.32 17.94 -9.69
C GLY A 349 21.42 18.46 -8.27
N THR A 350 22.64 18.34 -7.71
CA THR A 350 22.92 18.69 -6.30
C THR A 350 24.15 19.59 -6.14
N ASP A 351 24.45 20.39 -7.14
CA ASP A 351 25.54 21.36 -7.12
C ASP A 351 25.25 22.55 -6.18
N PRO A 352 26.27 23.37 -5.81
CA PRO A 352 26.08 24.49 -4.90
C PRO A 352 25.12 25.58 -5.39
N GLY A 353 24.90 25.68 -6.70
CA GLY A 353 23.90 26.57 -7.28
C GLY A 353 22.49 26.14 -6.88
N ARG A 354 22.21 24.83 -7.00
CA ARG A 354 20.93 24.22 -6.61
C ARG A 354 20.68 24.34 -5.09
N GLU A 355 21.73 24.18 -4.28
CA GLU A 355 21.60 24.40 -2.82
C GLU A 355 21.15 25.82 -2.49
N ARG A 356 21.70 26.85 -3.13
CA ARG A 356 21.30 28.25 -2.92
C ARG A 356 19.86 28.52 -3.36
N ILE A 357 19.46 27.95 -4.50
CA ILE A 357 18.06 28.07 -4.97
C ILE A 357 17.12 27.37 -3.98
N LEU A 358 17.47 26.19 -3.49
CA LEU A 358 16.66 25.50 -2.49
C LEU A 358 16.53 26.33 -1.20
N ASP A 359 17.62 26.93 -0.71
CA ASP A 359 17.59 27.79 0.47
C ASP A 359 16.62 28.97 0.29
N MET A 360 16.61 29.59 -0.89
CA MET A 360 15.63 30.64 -1.24
C MET A 360 14.19 30.10 -1.23
N LEU A 361 13.95 28.94 -1.84
CA LEU A 361 12.62 28.32 -1.92
C LEU A 361 12.10 27.91 -0.54
N LEU A 362 12.96 27.42 0.36
CA LEU A 362 12.61 27.06 1.73
C LEU A 362 12.14 28.27 2.57
N GLN A 363 12.55 29.49 2.21
CA GLN A 363 12.15 30.72 2.88
C GLN A 363 10.98 31.46 2.18
N ALA A 364 10.46 30.92 1.07
CA ALA A 364 9.49 31.63 0.24
C ALA A 364 8.04 31.61 0.75
N HIS A 365 7.73 30.98 1.90
CA HIS A 365 6.36 30.80 2.42
C HIS A 365 5.36 30.14 1.41
N ILE A 366 5.87 29.45 0.40
CA ILE A 366 5.09 28.78 -0.63
C ILE A 366 5.17 27.26 -0.39
N PRO A 367 4.07 26.51 -0.46
CA PRO A 367 4.10 25.05 -0.42
C PRO A 367 5.10 24.48 -1.43
N LEU A 368 5.98 23.59 -0.95
CA LEU A 368 7.10 23.07 -1.73
C LEU A 368 7.02 21.53 -1.81
N VAL A 369 6.98 21.01 -3.02
CA VAL A 369 7.08 19.59 -3.32
C VAL A 369 8.53 19.28 -3.70
N LEU A 370 9.20 18.43 -2.93
CA LEU A 370 10.59 18.03 -3.13
C LEU A 370 10.68 16.55 -3.48
N ASP A 371 11.28 16.26 -4.62
CA ASP A 371 11.52 14.90 -5.09
C ASP A 371 12.97 14.75 -5.54
N ALA A 372 13.44 13.54 -5.65
CA ALA A 372 14.75 13.19 -6.19
C ALA A 372 15.90 14.05 -5.59
N ASP A 373 16.61 14.83 -6.41
CA ASP A 373 17.74 15.67 -5.96
C ASP A 373 17.29 16.75 -4.96
N GLY A 374 16.07 17.28 -5.10
CA GLY A 374 15.49 18.23 -4.13
C GLY A 374 15.32 17.61 -2.75
N ALA A 375 14.85 16.36 -2.67
CA ALA A 375 14.73 15.64 -1.41
C ALA A 375 16.10 15.34 -0.78
N ARG A 376 17.11 15.01 -1.58
CA ARG A 376 18.51 14.83 -1.11
C ARG A 376 19.12 16.11 -0.55
N LEU A 377 18.91 17.22 -1.24
CA LEU A 377 19.37 18.53 -0.77
C LEU A 377 18.68 18.92 0.54
N PHE A 378 17.36 18.69 0.64
CA PHE A 378 16.61 18.87 1.88
C PHE A 378 17.16 18.01 3.02
N ALA A 379 17.46 16.72 2.76
CA ALA A 379 18.06 15.83 3.75
C ALA A 379 19.39 16.37 4.30
N ARG A 380 20.24 16.95 3.45
CA ARG A 380 21.49 17.60 3.89
C ARG A 380 21.21 18.78 4.83
N ARG A 381 20.23 19.63 4.52
CA ARG A 381 19.82 20.75 5.37
C ARG A 381 19.22 20.28 6.69
N ALA A 382 18.35 19.28 6.67
CA ALA A 382 17.76 18.72 7.86
C ALA A 382 18.79 18.10 8.82
N ARG A 383 19.86 17.47 8.28
CA ARG A 383 20.99 16.98 9.10
C ARG A 383 21.73 18.10 9.81
N ALA A 384 21.89 19.25 9.16
CA ALA A 384 22.60 20.39 9.74
C ALA A 384 21.79 21.09 10.83
N ASN A 385 20.46 21.14 10.72
CA ASN A 385 19.59 21.96 11.57
C ASN A 385 18.82 21.16 12.64
N GLN A 386 18.68 19.85 12.50
CA GLN A 386 18.05 18.92 13.46
C GLN A 386 16.55 19.15 13.79
N ASP A 387 15.96 20.24 13.36
CA ASP A 387 14.55 20.63 13.56
C ASP A 387 13.95 21.23 12.28
N SER A 388 12.71 21.75 12.36
CA SER A 388 12.00 22.39 11.24
C SER A 388 12.29 23.88 11.07
N SER A 389 13.21 24.48 11.85
CA SER A 389 13.45 25.94 11.86
C SER A 389 14.08 26.50 10.57
N PHE A 390 14.58 25.64 9.69
CA PHE A 390 15.26 26.06 8.46
C PHE A 390 14.33 26.25 7.25
N PHE A 391 13.02 26.12 7.42
CA PHE A 391 12.01 26.41 6.39
C PHE A 391 10.73 26.98 7.01
N VAL A 392 9.90 27.63 6.19
CA VAL A 392 8.72 28.36 6.68
C VAL A 392 7.40 27.98 6.02
N GLY A 393 7.41 27.27 4.90
CA GLY A 393 6.21 26.81 4.18
C GLY A 393 5.93 25.32 4.38
N PRO A 394 4.75 24.83 3.97
CA PRO A 394 4.46 23.41 3.95
C PRO A 394 5.40 22.67 3.00
N ILE A 395 5.98 21.55 3.45
CA ILE A 395 6.86 20.70 2.66
C ILE A 395 6.19 19.36 2.39
N ILE A 396 6.27 18.90 1.15
CA ILE A 396 5.95 17.52 0.74
C ILE A 396 7.23 16.88 0.21
N LEU A 397 7.62 15.74 0.80
CA LEU A 397 8.73 14.92 0.32
C LEU A 397 8.21 13.63 -0.32
N THR A 398 8.81 13.22 -1.45
CA THR A 398 8.41 11.99 -2.16
C THR A 398 9.59 11.03 -2.42
N PRO A 399 10.40 10.69 -1.40
CA PRO A 399 11.60 9.88 -1.61
C PRO A 399 11.26 8.44 -1.99
N HIS A 400 12.12 7.83 -2.81
CA HIS A 400 12.20 6.37 -2.93
C HIS A 400 13.06 5.77 -1.78
N PRO A 401 13.10 4.42 -1.56
CA PRO A 401 13.82 3.84 -0.43
C PRO A 401 15.30 4.23 -0.32
N GLY A 402 15.99 4.40 -1.46
CA GLY A 402 17.40 4.84 -1.48
C GLY A 402 17.57 6.27 -0.96
N GLU A 403 16.71 7.19 -1.35
CA GLU A 403 16.68 8.57 -0.85
C GLU A 403 16.21 8.63 0.60
N PHE A 404 15.20 7.84 0.95
CA PHE A 404 14.67 7.78 2.31
C PHE A 404 15.72 7.32 3.32
N SER A 405 16.64 6.43 2.93
CA SER A 405 17.72 5.98 3.80
C SER A 405 18.61 7.12 4.30
N GLU A 406 18.68 8.23 3.59
CA GLU A 406 19.43 9.42 3.99
C GLU A 406 18.80 10.15 5.19
N PHE A 407 17.50 9.96 5.43
CA PHE A 407 16.77 10.57 6.55
C PHE A 407 16.82 9.73 7.84
N ILE A 408 17.02 8.41 7.76
CA ILE A 408 16.98 7.52 8.93
C ILE A 408 17.94 7.96 10.05
N PRO A 409 19.20 8.35 9.78
CA PRO A 409 20.12 8.77 10.83
C PRO A 409 19.65 9.99 11.63
N MET A 410 18.71 10.77 11.09
CA MET A 410 18.19 11.96 11.76
C MET A 410 17.17 11.64 12.87
N LEU A 411 16.64 10.41 12.90
CA LEU A 411 15.70 9.94 13.91
C LEU A 411 16.38 9.41 15.19
N GLY A 412 17.72 9.34 15.20
CA GLY A 412 18.49 8.85 16.34
C GLY A 412 18.61 7.33 16.38
N SER A 413 19.08 6.81 17.53
CA SER A 413 19.36 5.37 17.74
C SER A 413 18.11 4.49 17.90
N ASP A 414 16.94 5.09 18.06
CA ASP A 414 15.69 4.38 18.34
C ASP A 414 15.18 3.59 17.11
N PHE A 415 15.69 3.94 15.93
CA PHE A 415 15.32 3.29 14.69
C PHE A 415 16.51 2.63 14.03
N SER A 416 16.33 1.37 13.63
CA SER A 416 17.38 0.58 12.95
C SER A 416 17.27 0.62 11.42
N GLY A 417 16.26 1.30 10.87
CA GLY A 417 15.99 1.33 9.43
C GLY A 417 15.48 0.01 8.85
N LYS A 418 14.96 -0.87 9.70
CA LYS A 418 14.37 -2.15 9.27
C LYS A 418 13.06 -1.91 8.53
N THR A 419 12.75 -2.79 7.60
CA THR A 419 11.49 -2.74 6.83
C THR A 419 10.24 -2.82 7.71
N SER A 420 10.34 -3.55 8.85
CA SER A 420 9.29 -3.65 9.85
C SER A 420 8.98 -2.34 10.57
N GLU A 421 9.88 -1.37 10.50
CA GLU A 421 9.72 -0.05 11.12
C GLU A 421 9.17 1.00 10.15
N THR A 422 8.78 0.62 8.92
CA THR A 422 8.44 1.59 7.84
C THR A 422 7.37 2.59 8.26
N VAL A 423 6.26 2.14 8.85
CA VAL A 423 5.17 3.01 9.31
C VAL A 423 5.69 3.96 10.41
N ALA A 424 6.38 3.41 11.40
CA ALA A 424 6.92 4.18 12.52
C ALA A 424 7.98 5.21 12.05
N LEU A 425 8.87 4.82 11.12
CA LEU A 425 9.89 5.71 10.53
C LEU A 425 9.26 6.86 9.76
N VAL A 426 8.29 6.57 8.89
CA VAL A 426 7.59 7.58 8.08
C VAL A 426 6.82 8.53 8.98
N SER A 427 6.09 8.03 9.99
CA SER A 427 5.35 8.83 10.95
C SER A 427 6.29 9.71 11.80
N ALA A 428 7.37 9.13 12.33
CA ALA A 428 8.32 9.86 13.17
C ALA A 428 9.02 10.99 12.41
N LEU A 429 9.43 10.76 11.16
CA LEU A 429 10.07 11.75 10.32
C LEU A 429 9.09 12.89 9.97
N ALA A 430 7.87 12.53 9.55
CA ALA A 430 6.83 13.49 9.22
C ALA A 430 6.51 14.41 10.42
N LYS A 431 6.37 13.81 11.61
CA LYS A 431 6.11 14.54 12.84
C LYS A 431 7.29 15.41 13.29
N LYS A 432 8.52 14.88 13.23
CA LYS A 432 9.73 15.59 13.70
C LYS A 432 9.98 16.88 12.91
N TYR A 433 9.80 16.83 11.60
CA TYR A 433 10.04 17.97 10.71
C TYR A 433 8.76 18.68 10.27
N GLU A 434 7.59 18.31 10.82
CA GLU A 434 6.29 18.91 10.47
C GLU A 434 5.99 18.91 8.97
N ILE A 435 6.39 17.83 8.27
CA ILE A 435 6.26 17.68 6.82
C ILE A 435 5.27 16.57 6.43
N ALA A 436 4.73 16.65 5.23
CA ALA A 436 4.08 15.51 4.59
C ALA A 436 5.12 14.68 3.82
N LEU A 437 5.13 13.38 3.99
CA LEU A 437 6.13 12.49 3.42
C LEU A 437 5.48 11.28 2.75
N ALA A 438 5.85 10.98 1.50
CA ALA A 438 5.44 9.76 0.81
C ALA A 438 6.65 8.91 0.44
N LEU A 439 6.90 7.84 1.19
CA LEU A 439 7.89 6.83 0.83
C LEU A 439 7.33 5.92 -0.28
N ARG A 440 7.90 6.02 -1.47
CA ARG A 440 7.48 5.28 -2.67
C ARG A 440 8.27 3.99 -2.83
N ALA A 441 7.64 2.85 -2.57
CA ALA A 441 8.21 1.51 -2.77
C ALA A 441 7.20 0.60 -3.50
N SER A 442 7.24 -0.71 -3.28
CA SER A 442 6.18 -1.64 -3.74
C SER A 442 4.80 -1.27 -3.19
N THR A 443 4.76 -0.74 -1.97
CA THR A 443 3.64 -0.03 -1.36
C THR A 443 4.09 1.40 -1.05
N THR A 444 3.18 2.37 -1.14
CA THR A 444 3.48 3.76 -0.79
C THR A 444 3.00 4.04 0.62
N HIS A 445 3.91 4.54 1.47
CA HIS A 445 3.62 4.90 2.86
C HIS A 445 3.66 6.42 3.00
N VAL A 446 2.56 7.01 3.43
CA VAL A 446 2.41 8.46 3.61
C VAL A 446 2.33 8.78 5.10
N GLY A 447 3.21 9.65 5.58
CA GLY A 447 3.16 10.21 6.92
C GLY A 447 2.76 11.68 6.88
N LEU A 448 1.90 12.09 7.81
CA LEU A 448 1.48 13.47 7.99
C LEU A 448 2.08 14.07 9.30
N PRO A 449 2.13 15.41 9.43
CA PRO A 449 2.73 16.08 10.61
C PRO A 449 2.10 15.69 11.95
N ASP A 450 0.82 15.31 11.98
CA ASP A 450 0.10 14.87 13.17
C ASP A 450 0.38 13.42 13.57
N GLY A 451 1.22 12.72 12.79
CA GLY A 451 1.58 11.32 12.97
C GLY A 451 0.61 10.34 12.33
N THR A 452 -0.42 10.79 11.63
CA THR A 452 -1.30 9.93 10.83
C THR A 452 -0.53 9.32 9.66
N CYS A 453 -0.72 8.03 9.43
CA CYS A 453 -0.14 7.31 8.32
C CYS A 453 -1.20 6.78 7.36
N PHE A 454 -0.89 6.81 6.06
CA PHE A 454 -1.69 6.14 5.03
C PHE A 454 -0.80 5.20 4.24
N ILE A 455 -1.35 4.05 3.87
CA ILE A 455 -0.68 3.09 3.01
C ILE A 455 -1.51 2.92 1.74
N TYR A 456 -0.87 2.99 0.59
CA TYR A 456 -1.47 2.65 -0.69
C TYR A 456 -0.78 1.42 -1.28
N ASP A 457 -1.56 0.37 -1.53
CA ASP A 457 -1.11 -0.86 -2.18
C ASP A 457 -1.34 -0.76 -3.69
N GLY A 458 -0.49 0.01 -4.34
CA GLY A 458 -0.57 0.27 -5.78
C GLY A 458 0.28 -0.68 -6.63
N SER A 459 0.54 -1.90 -6.19
CA SER A 459 1.42 -2.89 -6.84
C SER A 459 1.13 -3.06 -8.34
N THR A 460 1.82 -2.29 -9.17
CA THR A 460 1.69 -2.37 -10.63
C THR A 460 3.08 -2.40 -11.25
N PRO A 461 3.48 -3.50 -11.92
CA PRO A 461 4.82 -3.61 -12.52
C PRO A 461 5.15 -2.48 -13.49
N GLY A 462 4.16 -1.96 -14.22
CA GLY A 462 4.33 -0.90 -15.18
C GLY A 462 4.76 0.45 -14.60
N LEU A 463 4.54 0.70 -13.30
CA LEU A 463 4.98 1.93 -12.64
C LEU A 463 6.48 1.92 -12.29
N GLY A 464 7.16 0.78 -12.37
CA GLY A 464 8.61 0.65 -12.17
C GLY A 464 9.42 1.14 -13.36
N ILE A 465 9.11 2.31 -13.91
CA ILE A 465 9.80 2.93 -15.05
C ILE A 465 10.39 4.28 -14.66
N ALA A 466 11.51 4.64 -15.28
CA ALA A 466 12.09 5.99 -15.14
C ALA A 466 11.08 7.04 -15.62
N GLY A 467 10.92 8.12 -14.87
CA GLY A 467 9.95 9.18 -15.18
C GLY A 467 8.59 9.04 -14.50
N SER A 468 8.23 7.85 -13.98
CA SER A 468 6.97 7.65 -13.24
C SER A 468 6.90 8.53 -11.99
N GLY A 469 8.00 8.61 -11.23
CA GLY A 469 8.10 9.47 -10.04
C GLY A 469 8.00 10.96 -10.40
N ASP A 470 8.62 11.38 -11.50
CA ASP A 470 8.56 12.77 -11.96
C ASP A 470 7.12 13.18 -12.33
N VAL A 471 6.37 12.27 -12.98
CA VAL A 471 4.92 12.48 -13.23
C VAL A 471 4.16 12.64 -11.93
N LEU A 472 4.43 11.79 -10.92
CA LEU A 472 3.76 11.88 -9.61
C LEU A 472 4.08 13.21 -8.91
N SER A 473 5.33 13.64 -8.90
CA SER A 473 5.73 14.92 -8.28
C SER A 473 5.00 16.10 -8.94
N GLY A 474 4.89 16.08 -10.27
CA GLY A 474 4.08 17.03 -11.02
C GLY A 474 2.60 16.98 -10.64
N MET A 475 2.04 15.78 -10.55
CA MET A 475 0.64 15.56 -10.14
C MET A 475 0.37 16.13 -8.75
N ILE A 476 1.23 15.88 -7.77
CA ILE A 476 1.08 16.40 -6.39
C ILE A 476 1.04 17.93 -6.42
N GLY A 477 2.00 18.56 -7.09
CA GLY A 477 2.03 20.03 -7.20
C GLY A 477 0.81 20.60 -7.89
N GLY A 478 0.36 19.98 -8.98
CA GLY A 478 -0.83 20.43 -9.71
C GLY A 478 -2.14 20.27 -8.91
N VAL A 479 -2.34 19.14 -8.22
CA VAL A 479 -3.52 18.93 -7.35
C VAL A 479 -3.49 19.91 -6.16
N LEU A 480 -2.30 20.13 -5.57
CA LEU A 480 -2.15 21.08 -4.46
C LEU A 480 -2.46 22.51 -4.89
N ALA A 481 -1.96 22.94 -6.04
CA ALA A 481 -2.25 24.28 -6.58
C ALA A 481 -3.76 24.50 -6.79
N ARG A 482 -4.48 23.48 -7.28
CA ARG A 482 -5.93 23.52 -7.40
C ARG A 482 -6.64 23.59 -6.05
N TRP A 483 -6.19 22.84 -5.03
CA TRP A 483 -6.75 22.91 -3.67
C TRP A 483 -6.54 24.29 -3.05
N ILE A 484 -5.37 24.89 -3.25
CA ILE A 484 -5.07 26.24 -2.74
C ILE A 484 -5.96 27.28 -3.43
N ALA A 485 -6.08 27.22 -4.76
CA ALA A 485 -6.93 28.12 -5.52
C ALA A 485 -8.41 28.01 -5.08
N PHE A 486 -8.91 26.78 -4.95
CA PHE A 486 -10.26 26.52 -4.44
C PHE A 486 -10.48 27.06 -3.04
N SER A 487 -9.52 26.89 -2.14
CA SER A 487 -9.60 27.40 -0.77
C SER A 487 -9.60 28.94 -0.71
N LYS A 488 -8.87 29.62 -1.62
CA LYS A 488 -8.88 31.08 -1.75
C LYS A 488 -10.26 31.58 -2.18
N GLU A 489 -10.85 30.96 -3.21
CA GLU A 489 -12.19 31.31 -3.72
C GLU A 489 -13.28 31.17 -2.65
N ARG A 490 -13.26 30.10 -1.85
CA ARG A 490 -14.22 29.90 -0.74
C ARG A 490 -14.08 30.97 0.34
N LYS A 491 -12.87 31.37 0.68
CA LYS A 491 -12.63 32.46 1.66
C LYS A 491 -13.16 33.78 1.15
N GLU A 492 -12.96 34.09 -0.12
CA GLU A 492 -13.49 35.32 -0.75
C GLU A 492 -15.03 35.34 -0.74
N ASN A 493 -15.67 34.19 -0.97
CA ASN A 493 -17.13 34.04 -0.97
C ASN A 493 -17.74 33.95 0.44
N ARG A 494 -16.97 34.03 1.53
CA ARG A 494 -17.39 33.92 2.93
C ARG A 494 -18.16 32.64 3.26
N GLU A 495 -17.90 31.54 2.59
CA GLU A 495 -18.46 30.25 2.94
C GLU A 495 -17.85 29.75 4.26
N SER A 496 -18.71 29.37 5.23
CA SER A 496 -18.26 28.89 6.54
C SER A 496 -17.34 27.69 6.41
N THR A 497 -16.15 27.76 7.02
CA THR A 497 -15.25 26.61 7.14
C THR A 497 -15.59 25.89 8.44
N GLU A 498 -16.11 24.67 8.37
CA GLU A 498 -16.09 23.76 9.52
C GLU A 498 -14.63 23.51 9.95
N PRO A 499 -14.36 23.23 11.25
CA PRO A 499 -13.01 22.92 11.71
C PRO A 499 -12.49 21.68 10.95
N ALA A 500 -11.41 21.87 10.20
CA ALA A 500 -10.81 20.85 9.36
C ALA A 500 -10.16 19.75 10.24
N THR A 501 -10.44 18.49 9.91
CA THR A 501 -9.66 17.35 10.38
C THR A 501 -8.27 17.38 9.72
N SER A 502 -7.31 16.61 10.21
CA SER A 502 -5.96 16.56 9.61
C SER A 502 -5.98 16.12 8.14
N SER A 503 -6.92 15.24 7.77
CA SER A 503 -7.14 14.81 6.38
C SER A 503 -7.81 15.89 5.51
N ASP A 504 -8.36 16.95 6.10
CA ASP A 504 -8.94 18.08 5.37
C ASP A 504 -7.91 19.14 4.95
N ASN A 505 -6.67 18.99 5.40
CA ASN A 505 -5.58 19.85 4.99
C ASN A 505 -5.33 19.72 3.48
N PRO A 506 -5.29 20.83 2.70
CA PRO A 506 -5.00 20.80 1.25
C PRO A 506 -3.74 20.02 0.88
N VAL A 507 -2.69 20.07 1.71
CA VAL A 507 -1.44 19.33 1.50
C VAL A 507 -1.67 17.83 1.58
N ALA A 508 -2.35 17.35 2.61
CA ALA A 508 -2.68 15.93 2.78
C ALA A 508 -3.58 15.44 1.63
N ARG A 509 -4.67 16.17 1.34
CA ARG A 509 -5.58 15.83 0.24
C ARG A 509 -4.88 15.74 -1.10
N ALA A 510 -4.02 16.72 -1.41
CA ALA A 510 -3.29 16.73 -2.67
C ALA A 510 -2.35 15.53 -2.81
N LEU A 511 -1.60 15.22 -1.74
CA LEU A 511 -0.67 14.11 -1.73
C LEU A 511 -1.40 12.77 -1.91
N LEU A 512 -2.46 12.52 -1.12
CA LEU A 512 -3.24 11.29 -1.17
C LEU A 512 -3.99 11.14 -2.50
N GLY A 513 -4.61 12.22 -2.99
CA GLY A 513 -5.32 12.23 -4.28
C GLY A 513 -4.39 11.96 -5.47
N ALA A 514 -3.22 12.58 -5.50
CA ALA A 514 -2.24 12.36 -6.57
C ALA A 514 -1.71 10.92 -6.58
N ILE A 515 -1.42 10.33 -5.40
CA ILE A 515 -0.99 8.93 -5.28
C ILE A 515 -2.06 7.97 -5.81
N LEU A 516 -3.33 8.18 -5.46
CA LEU A 516 -4.44 7.35 -5.93
C LEU A 516 -4.65 7.46 -7.44
N VAL A 517 -4.64 8.68 -7.99
CA VAL A 517 -4.76 8.89 -9.45
C VAL A 517 -3.62 8.21 -10.20
N HIS A 518 -2.38 8.44 -9.75
CA HIS A 518 -1.18 7.88 -10.38
C HIS A 518 -1.18 6.35 -10.34
N GLY A 519 -1.51 5.75 -9.18
CA GLY A 519 -1.57 4.30 -9.02
C GLY A 519 -2.67 3.67 -9.87
N LEU A 520 -3.88 4.25 -9.87
CA LEU A 520 -4.99 3.77 -10.69
C LEU A 520 -4.69 3.89 -12.18
N ALA A 521 -4.07 5.01 -12.62
CA ALA A 521 -3.64 5.19 -14.01
C ALA A 521 -2.65 4.11 -14.44
N GLY A 522 -1.65 3.82 -13.59
CA GLY A 522 -0.68 2.75 -13.84
C GLY A 522 -1.34 1.37 -13.95
N LYS A 523 -2.25 1.05 -13.04
CA LYS A 523 -2.98 -0.23 -13.03
C LYS A 523 -3.83 -0.40 -14.29
N GLN A 524 -4.58 0.62 -14.70
CA GLN A 524 -5.42 0.57 -15.90
C GLN A 524 -4.59 0.43 -17.18
N LEU A 525 -3.48 1.17 -17.27
CA LEU A 525 -2.56 1.05 -18.41
C LEU A 525 -1.94 -0.33 -18.48
N TRP A 526 -1.52 -0.89 -17.35
CA TRP A 526 -0.95 -2.23 -17.29
C TRP A 526 -1.93 -3.29 -17.77
N LEU A 527 -3.18 -3.24 -17.31
CA LEU A 527 -4.22 -4.18 -17.73
C LEU A 527 -4.60 -4.03 -19.22
N LYS A 528 -4.59 -2.80 -19.74
CA LYS A 528 -5.02 -2.52 -21.11
C LYS A 528 -3.89 -2.68 -22.14
N LYS A 529 -2.65 -2.28 -21.81
CA LYS A 529 -1.54 -2.12 -22.75
C LYS A 529 -0.31 -2.95 -22.42
N GLY A 530 -0.15 -3.41 -21.15
CA GLY A 530 1.11 -3.95 -20.65
C GLY A 530 2.11 -2.83 -20.37
N TRP A 531 3.31 -2.88 -20.99
CA TRP A 531 4.32 -1.82 -20.82
C TRP A 531 3.85 -0.49 -21.41
N PHE A 532 4.12 0.60 -20.71
CA PHE A 532 3.73 1.96 -21.09
C PHE A 532 4.86 2.95 -20.78
N THR A 533 4.75 4.17 -21.34
CA THR A 533 5.70 5.26 -21.12
C THR A 533 5.20 6.25 -20.07
N PRO A 534 6.07 7.12 -19.50
CA PRO A 534 5.61 8.21 -18.62
C PRO A 534 4.63 9.18 -19.31
N ILE A 535 4.67 9.30 -20.64
CA ILE A 535 3.69 10.10 -21.39
C ILE A 535 2.32 9.43 -21.38
N ASP A 536 2.26 8.12 -21.61
CA ASP A 536 1.01 7.37 -21.50
C ASP A 536 0.42 7.51 -20.09
N LEU A 537 1.29 7.43 -19.05
CA LEU A 537 0.90 7.57 -17.65
C LEU A 537 0.31 8.97 -17.37
N ALA A 538 0.97 10.04 -17.80
CA ALA A 538 0.47 11.39 -17.65
C ALA A 538 -0.90 11.58 -18.34
N ASN A 539 -1.08 11.03 -19.54
CA ASN A 539 -2.35 11.08 -20.27
C ASN A 539 -3.47 10.31 -19.54
N ALA A 540 -3.16 9.15 -18.96
CA ALA A 540 -4.13 8.39 -18.16
C ALA A 540 -4.47 9.14 -16.86
N CYS A 541 -3.49 9.71 -16.17
CA CYS A 541 -3.69 10.56 -15.00
C CYS A 541 -4.64 11.73 -15.31
N ALA A 542 -4.50 12.39 -16.47
CA ALA A 542 -5.35 13.49 -16.86
C ALA A 542 -6.83 13.09 -16.98
N ARG A 543 -7.11 11.92 -17.54
CA ARG A 543 -8.49 11.40 -17.65
C ARG A 543 -9.08 11.11 -16.27
N ILE A 544 -8.32 10.43 -15.39
CA ILE A 544 -8.80 10.07 -14.06
C ILE A 544 -8.99 11.32 -13.19
N SER A 545 -8.03 12.25 -13.18
CA SER A 545 -8.08 13.45 -12.35
C SER A 545 -9.19 14.43 -12.77
N SER A 546 -9.65 14.36 -14.02
CA SER A 546 -10.76 15.18 -14.55
C SER A 546 -12.14 14.54 -14.35
N GLY A 547 -12.22 13.30 -13.86
CA GLY A 547 -13.49 12.58 -13.72
C GLY A 547 -14.08 12.08 -15.05
N ALA A 548 -13.34 12.18 -16.16
CA ALA A 548 -13.81 11.83 -17.51
C ALA A 548 -13.98 10.32 -17.75
N MET A 549 -13.72 9.47 -16.75
CA MET A 549 -13.76 8.01 -16.91
C MET A 549 -15.11 7.34 -16.62
N GLU A 550 -16.12 8.07 -16.19
CA GLU A 550 -17.43 7.44 -15.85
C GLU A 550 -18.27 7.06 -17.11
N THR A 551 -17.88 7.50 -18.30
CA THR A 551 -18.69 7.30 -19.52
C THR A 551 -18.33 6.08 -20.37
N ASP A 552 -17.12 5.51 -20.21
CA ASP A 552 -16.68 4.40 -21.10
C ASP A 552 -16.94 2.99 -20.51
N MET A 553 -17.30 2.86 -19.24
CA MET A 553 -17.56 1.56 -18.61
C MET A 553 -19.03 1.09 -18.72
N ASP A 554 -19.97 1.98 -19.07
CA ASP A 554 -21.40 1.64 -19.23
C ASP A 554 -21.80 1.25 -20.67
N ASN A 555 -20.92 1.40 -21.66
CA ASN A 555 -21.23 1.09 -23.05
C ASN A 555 -20.80 -0.33 -23.52
N ASP A 556 -20.14 -1.11 -22.66
CA ASP A 556 -19.75 -2.51 -22.95
C ASP A 556 -20.51 -3.55 -22.08
N ARG A 557 -21.77 -3.24 -21.70
CA ARG A 557 -22.68 -4.21 -21.10
C ARG A 557 -23.74 -4.65 -22.08
#